data_7828728f967dcced76e55b7e6d4213d2
#
_entry.id   7828728f967dcced76e55b7e6d4213d2
#
_cell.length_a   1.000
_cell.length_b   1.000
_cell.length_c   1.000
_cell.angle_alpha   90.00
_cell.angle_beta   90.00
_cell.angle_gamma   90.00
#
_symmetry.space_group_name_H-M   'P 1'
#
loop_
_entity.id
_entity.type
_entity.pdbx_description
1 polymer ?
#
loop_
_entity_poly.entity_id
_entity_poly.type
_entity_poly.pdbx_seq_one_letter_code
_entity_poly.pdbx_strand_id
1 'polypeptide(L)'
;TPKPSSAASDVYKRQVLQKDMIAAMKARDKERKDSISSLVSAVKKVGIDNGCRDNIPEDIVDSVILKEIKSVKEQIDTCPADRTDLLEQYKARYDVFNEYAPKLLSEDEVREILTTKFADVIATKNKGQIMKTVMAELKGKADGKVINQVVAELCK
;
A
#
# COMPACT_ATOMS: atom_id res chain seq x y z
N THR A 1 18.16 -24.12 -4.62
CA THR A 1 16.72 -24.00 -4.38
C THR A 1 16.12 -22.92 -5.26
N PRO A 2 15.09 -23.26 -6.04
CA PRO A 2 14.45 -22.25 -6.89
C PRO A 2 13.82 -21.17 -6.04
N LYS A 3 13.98 -19.93 -6.45
CA LYS A 3 13.33 -18.82 -5.80
C LYS A 3 11.81 -18.95 -5.97
N PRO A 4 11.01 -18.59 -4.95
CA PRO A 4 9.57 -18.57 -5.12
C PRO A 4 9.21 -17.59 -6.24
N SER A 5 8.34 -18.02 -7.11
CA SER A 5 7.86 -17.17 -8.20
C SER A 5 7.03 -16.01 -7.62
N SER A 6 6.84 -14.94 -8.39
CA SER A 6 5.98 -13.84 -8.01
C SER A 6 4.58 -14.33 -7.61
N ALA A 7 4.07 -15.34 -8.31
CA ALA A 7 2.77 -15.93 -8.02
C ALA A 7 2.73 -16.56 -6.62
N ALA A 8 3.82 -17.18 -6.18
CA ALA A 8 3.91 -17.76 -4.84
C ALA A 8 3.89 -16.68 -3.75
N SER A 9 4.55 -15.55 -3.99
CA SER A 9 4.53 -14.40 -3.07
C SER A 9 3.14 -13.79 -2.97
N ASP A 10 2.44 -13.66 -4.10
CA ASP A 10 1.09 -13.10 -4.18
C ASP A 10 0.10 -13.93 -3.34
N VAL A 11 0.16 -15.25 -3.51
CA VAL A 11 -0.67 -16.19 -2.76
C VAL A 11 -0.30 -16.15 -1.26
N TYR A 12 0.98 -16.00 -0.97
CA TYR A 12 1.48 -15.97 0.41
C TYR A 12 0.87 -14.83 1.22
N LYS A 13 0.86 -13.62 0.71
CA LYS A 13 0.35 -12.45 1.42
C LYS A 13 -1.14 -12.60 1.74
N ARG A 14 -1.92 -13.08 0.80
CA ARG A 14 -3.35 -13.33 1.00
C ARG A 14 -3.59 -14.42 2.05
N GLN A 15 -2.79 -15.48 2.02
CA GLN A 15 -2.85 -16.55 3.02
C GLN A 15 -2.52 -16.04 4.42
N VAL A 16 -1.53 -15.16 4.54
CA VAL A 16 -1.15 -14.55 5.81
C VAL A 16 -2.31 -13.76 6.39
N LEU A 17 -2.99 -12.96 5.57
CA LEU A 17 -4.17 -12.19 6.00
C LEU A 17 -5.27 -13.11 6.53
N GLN A 18 -5.58 -14.19 5.81
CA GLN A 18 -6.61 -15.14 6.23
C GLN A 18 -6.22 -15.87 7.53
N LYS A 19 -4.97 -16.28 7.63
CA LYS A 19 -4.43 -16.94 8.81
C LYS A 19 -4.49 -16.05 10.05
N ASP A 20 -4.10 -14.80 9.89
CA ASP A 20 -4.10 -13.82 10.98
C ASP A 20 -5.53 -13.46 11.40
N MET A 21 -6.47 -13.43 10.46
CA MET A 21 -7.87 -13.22 10.76
C MET A 21 -8.41 -14.34 11.65
N ILE A 22 -8.11 -15.59 11.33
CA ILE A 22 -8.49 -16.76 12.10
C ILE A 22 -7.84 -16.71 13.50
N ALA A 23 -6.57 -16.35 13.56
CA ALA A 23 -5.85 -16.21 14.83
C ALA A 23 -6.49 -15.14 15.72
N ALA A 24 -6.89 -14.01 15.14
CA ALA A 24 -7.56 -12.94 15.86
C ALA A 24 -8.94 -13.40 16.37
N MET A 25 -9.65 -14.20 15.59
CA MET A 25 -10.92 -14.79 16.02
C MET A 25 -10.72 -15.69 17.24
N LYS A 26 -9.70 -16.55 17.21
CA LYS A 26 -9.38 -17.46 18.31
C LYS A 26 -8.95 -16.69 19.57
N ALA A 27 -8.22 -15.60 19.38
CA ALA A 27 -7.80 -14.73 20.48
C ALA A 27 -8.90 -13.81 20.98
N ARG A 28 -10.05 -13.82 20.34
CA ARG A 28 -11.20 -12.95 20.64
C ARG A 28 -10.86 -11.46 20.49
N ASP A 29 -9.90 -11.15 19.63
CA ASP A 29 -9.54 -9.77 19.29
C ASP A 29 -10.43 -9.29 18.14
N LYS A 30 -11.59 -8.77 18.51
CA LYS A 30 -12.61 -8.36 17.56
C LYS A 30 -12.12 -7.23 16.64
N GLU A 31 -11.45 -6.25 17.22
CA GLU A 31 -10.96 -5.09 16.44
C GLU A 31 -9.96 -5.51 15.37
N ARG A 32 -9.01 -6.36 15.75
CA ARG A 32 -8.02 -6.89 14.82
C ARG A 32 -8.67 -7.76 13.74
N LYS A 33 -9.57 -8.64 14.15
CA LYS A 33 -10.32 -9.49 13.23
C LYS A 33 -11.12 -8.67 12.22
N ASP A 34 -11.84 -7.65 12.68
CA ASP A 34 -12.66 -6.81 11.81
C ASP A 34 -11.81 -6.01 10.84
N SER A 35 -10.66 -5.52 11.29
CA SER A 35 -9.70 -4.79 10.45
C SER A 35 -9.15 -5.69 9.34
N ILE A 36 -8.70 -6.88 9.69
CA ILE A 36 -8.16 -7.85 8.72
C ILE A 36 -9.26 -8.31 7.76
N SER A 37 -10.45 -8.57 8.27
CA SER A 37 -11.60 -8.97 7.46
C SER A 37 -11.94 -7.89 6.42
N SER A 38 -11.86 -6.63 6.81
CA SER A 38 -12.08 -5.50 5.91
C SER A 38 -11.05 -5.50 4.78
N LEU A 39 -9.77 -5.73 5.08
CA LEU A 39 -8.72 -5.85 4.07
C LEU A 39 -8.97 -7.01 3.12
N VAL A 40 -9.30 -8.18 3.65
CA VAL A 40 -9.55 -9.38 2.84
C VAL A 40 -10.73 -9.14 1.89
N SER A 41 -11.80 -8.52 2.38
CA SER A 41 -12.97 -8.20 1.56
C SER A 41 -12.63 -7.21 0.45
N ALA A 42 -11.84 -6.17 0.76
CA ALA A 42 -11.41 -5.17 -0.21
C ALA A 42 -10.54 -5.81 -1.30
N VAL A 43 -9.61 -6.68 -0.91
CA VAL A 43 -8.74 -7.39 -1.85
C VAL A 43 -9.57 -8.30 -2.78
N LYS A 44 -10.50 -9.05 -2.22
CA LYS A 44 -11.38 -9.93 -3.00
C LYS A 44 -12.21 -9.14 -4.00
N LYS A 45 -12.77 -8.02 -3.58
CA LYS A 45 -13.58 -7.16 -4.44
C LYS A 45 -12.79 -6.67 -5.64
N VAL A 46 -11.59 -6.16 -5.41
CA VAL A 46 -10.71 -5.68 -6.49
C VAL A 46 -10.29 -6.84 -7.39
N GLY A 47 -10.01 -8.00 -6.81
CA GLY A 47 -9.67 -9.20 -7.56
C GLY A 47 -10.79 -9.62 -8.51
N ILE A 48 -12.03 -9.59 -8.05
CA ILE A 48 -13.21 -9.90 -8.88
C ILE A 48 -13.36 -8.86 -10.00
N ASP A 49 -13.23 -7.57 -9.67
CA ASP A 49 -13.37 -6.48 -10.63
C ASP A 49 -12.32 -6.56 -11.73
N ASN A 50 -11.14 -7.08 -11.43
CA ASN A 50 -10.05 -7.22 -12.40
C ASN A 50 -9.99 -8.61 -13.05
N GLY A 51 -10.95 -9.48 -12.75
CA GLY A 51 -11.00 -10.82 -13.33
C GLY A 51 -9.95 -11.79 -12.82
N CYS A 52 -9.34 -11.49 -11.67
CA CYS A 52 -8.29 -12.33 -11.08
C CYS A 52 -8.67 -12.86 -9.69
N ARG A 53 -9.90 -13.29 -9.55
CA ARG A 53 -10.50 -13.74 -8.29
C ARG A 53 -9.66 -14.77 -7.55
N ASP A 54 -9.14 -15.75 -8.25
CA ASP A 54 -8.42 -16.88 -7.64
C ASP A 54 -6.91 -16.64 -7.56
N ASN A 55 -6.41 -15.66 -8.28
CA ASN A 55 -4.99 -15.41 -8.41
C ASN A 55 -4.69 -13.91 -8.43
N ILE A 56 -4.92 -13.29 -7.26
CA ILE A 56 -4.77 -11.84 -7.11
C ILE A 56 -3.28 -11.49 -6.98
N PRO A 57 -2.71 -10.70 -7.91
CA PRO A 57 -1.31 -10.31 -7.83
C PRO A 57 -0.98 -9.51 -6.57
N GLU A 58 0.25 -9.63 -6.09
CA GLU A 58 0.71 -8.94 -4.89
C GLU A 58 0.61 -7.42 -5.02
N ASP A 59 0.92 -6.86 -6.20
CA ASP A 59 0.79 -5.42 -6.43
C ASP A 59 -0.65 -4.95 -6.28
N ILE A 60 -1.64 -5.76 -6.64
CA ILE A 60 -3.06 -5.43 -6.40
C ILE A 60 -3.34 -5.45 -4.90
N VAL A 61 -2.85 -6.47 -4.18
CA VAL A 61 -3.02 -6.57 -2.73
C VAL A 61 -2.39 -5.37 -2.04
N ASP A 62 -1.16 -5.03 -2.39
CA ASP A 62 -0.44 -3.89 -1.82
C ASP A 62 -1.14 -2.57 -2.13
N SER A 63 -1.62 -2.40 -3.36
CA SER A 63 -2.39 -1.23 -3.79
C SER A 63 -3.65 -1.04 -2.95
N VAL A 64 -4.38 -2.14 -2.71
CA VAL A 64 -5.60 -2.14 -1.89
C VAL A 64 -5.27 -1.75 -0.45
N ILE A 65 -4.21 -2.33 0.11
CA ILE A 65 -3.77 -2.02 1.48
C ILE A 65 -3.44 -0.54 1.62
N LEU A 66 -2.67 0.02 0.69
CA LEU A 66 -2.30 1.43 0.70
C LEU A 66 -3.52 2.34 0.58
N LYS A 67 -4.47 1.96 -0.27
CA LYS A 67 -5.72 2.70 -0.45
C LYS A 67 -6.55 2.70 0.83
N GLU A 68 -6.65 1.55 1.48
CA GLU A 68 -7.38 1.42 2.76
C GLU A 68 -6.71 2.24 3.87
N ILE A 69 -5.38 2.24 3.92
CA ILE A 69 -4.62 3.04 4.88
C ILE A 69 -4.92 4.52 4.67
N LYS A 70 -4.90 4.99 3.44
CA LYS A 70 -5.21 6.37 3.10
C LYS A 70 -6.63 6.75 3.51
N SER A 71 -7.59 5.87 3.23
CA SER A 71 -8.99 6.06 3.59
C SER A 71 -9.18 6.18 5.10
N VAL A 72 -8.55 5.28 5.87
CA VAL A 72 -8.61 5.31 7.34
C VAL A 72 -7.96 6.56 7.88
N LYS A 73 -6.83 6.97 7.30
CA LYS A 73 -6.15 8.21 7.71
C LYS A 73 -7.05 9.42 7.51
N GLU A 74 -7.75 9.48 6.39
CA GLU A 74 -8.73 10.54 6.14
C GLU A 74 -9.85 10.52 7.19
N GLN A 75 -10.32 9.33 7.57
CA GLN A 75 -11.32 9.16 8.61
C GLN A 75 -10.81 9.67 9.96
N ILE A 76 -9.57 9.40 10.29
CA ILE A 76 -8.94 9.90 11.52
C ILE A 76 -8.89 11.43 11.49
N ASP A 77 -8.43 12.00 10.38
CA ASP A 77 -8.26 13.46 10.23
C ASP A 77 -9.59 14.22 10.28
N THR A 78 -10.67 13.60 9.80
CA THR A 78 -12.00 14.23 9.76
C THR A 78 -12.89 13.81 10.94
N CYS A 79 -12.41 12.90 11.79
CA CYS A 79 -13.19 12.44 12.94
C CYS A 79 -13.36 13.59 13.95
N PRO A 80 -14.60 13.82 14.46
CA PRO A 80 -14.81 14.82 15.50
C PRO A 80 -14.02 14.50 16.76
N ALA A 81 -13.46 15.52 17.39
CA ALA A 81 -12.62 15.35 18.58
C ALA A 81 -13.36 14.76 19.78
N ASP A 82 -14.68 14.93 19.83
CA ASP A 82 -15.53 14.39 20.88
C ASP A 82 -15.90 12.90 20.67
N ARG A 83 -15.61 12.35 19.49
CA ARG A 83 -15.87 10.95 19.17
C ARG A 83 -14.61 10.10 19.34
N THR A 84 -14.13 10.04 20.59
CA THR A 84 -12.90 9.29 20.91
C THR A 84 -13.06 7.79 20.68
N ASP A 85 -14.27 7.25 20.82
CA ASP A 85 -14.58 5.86 20.56
C ASP A 85 -14.31 5.48 19.09
N LEU A 86 -14.78 6.31 18.15
CA LEU A 86 -14.52 6.11 16.72
C LEU A 86 -13.06 6.33 16.38
N LEU A 87 -12.45 7.35 16.98
CA LEU A 87 -11.05 7.67 16.74
C LEU A 87 -10.14 6.50 17.15
N GLU A 88 -10.39 5.88 18.29
CA GLU A 88 -9.65 4.71 18.74
C GLU A 88 -9.81 3.53 17.78
N GLN A 89 -11.02 3.28 17.30
CA GLN A 89 -11.29 2.22 16.31
C GLN A 89 -10.53 2.47 15.02
N TYR A 90 -10.54 3.70 14.52
CA TYR A 90 -9.84 4.06 13.30
C TYR A 90 -8.33 3.93 13.47
N LYS A 91 -7.78 4.35 14.59
CA LYS A 91 -6.35 4.22 14.90
C LYS A 91 -5.93 2.76 14.99
N ALA A 92 -6.73 1.93 15.64
CA ALA A 92 -6.46 0.50 15.73
C ALA A 92 -6.46 -0.14 14.34
N ARG A 93 -7.41 0.22 13.51
CA ARG A 93 -7.48 -0.26 12.12
C ARG A 93 -6.27 0.22 11.30
N TYR A 94 -5.88 1.46 11.47
CA TYR A 94 -4.71 2.04 10.82
C TYR A 94 -3.44 1.26 11.18
N ASP A 95 -3.24 0.96 12.45
CA ASP A 95 -2.09 0.21 12.94
C ASP A 95 -2.05 -1.21 12.35
N VAL A 96 -3.21 -1.89 12.31
CA VAL A 96 -3.30 -3.23 11.73
C VAL A 96 -2.97 -3.20 10.23
N PHE A 97 -3.53 -2.24 9.51
CA PHE A 97 -3.28 -2.11 8.07
C PHE A 97 -1.80 -1.84 7.78
N ASN A 98 -1.13 -1.04 8.62
CA ASN A 98 0.30 -0.74 8.48
C ASN A 98 1.18 -1.98 8.67
N GLU A 99 0.74 -2.96 9.45
CA GLU A 99 1.48 -4.22 9.62
C GLU A 99 1.59 -4.99 8.30
N TYR A 100 0.61 -4.84 7.42
CA TYR A 100 0.57 -5.53 6.12
C TYR A 100 0.97 -4.64 4.96
N ALA A 101 1.15 -3.36 5.19
CA ALA A 101 1.51 -2.40 4.15
C ALA A 101 2.87 -2.76 3.54
N PRO A 102 3.03 -2.61 2.23
CA PRO A 102 4.34 -2.79 1.63
C PRO A 102 5.29 -1.73 2.15
N LYS A 103 6.56 -2.10 2.29
CA LYS A 103 7.58 -1.17 2.72
C LYS A 103 7.84 -0.16 1.60
N LEU A 104 7.40 1.06 1.80
CA LEU A 104 7.57 2.12 0.82
C LEU A 104 8.99 2.68 0.90
N LEU A 105 9.48 3.12 -0.26
CA LEU A 105 10.79 3.76 -0.35
C LEU A 105 10.74 5.12 0.34
N SER A 106 11.84 5.47 1.01
CA SER A 106 11.99 6.79 1.61
C SER A 106 12.29 7.84 0.54
N GLU A 107 12.19 9.12 0.90
CA GLU A 107 12.52 10.22 0.00
C GLU A 107 13.96 10.09 -0.54
N ASP A 108 14.90 9.76 0.33
CA ASP A 108 16.29 9.58 -0.04
C ASP A 108 16.50 8.41 -1.02
N GLU A 109 15.81 7.30 -0.78
CA GLU A 109 15.86 6.14 -1.66
C GLU A 109 15.28 6.45 -3.03
N VAL A 110 14.16 7.17 -3.07
CA VAL A 110 13.54 7.62 -4.33
C VAL A 110 14.49 8.55 -5.08
N ARG A 111 15.09 9.50 -4.38
CA ARG A 111 16.05 10.44 -4.98
C ARG A 111 17.24 9.71 -5.59
N GLU A 112 17.79 8.72 -4.88
CA GLU A 112 18.89 7.91 -5.36
C GLU A 112 18.51 7.15 -6.63
N ILE A 113 17.36 6.51 -6.64
CA ILE A 113 16.87 5.77 -7.82
C ILE A 113 16.70 6.71 -9.00
N LEU A 114 16.11 7.88 -8.79
CA LEU A 114 15.88 8.84 -9.86
C LEU A 114 17.17 9.40 -10.43
N THR A 115 18.15 9.66 -9.58
CA THR A 115 19.44 10.23 -10.03
C THR A 115 20.35 9.21 -10.68
N THR A 116 20.15 7.92 -10.41
CA THR A 116 20.95 6.86 -11.03
C THR A 116 20.24 6.20 -12.20
N LYS A 117 19.02 5.73 -12.00
CA LYS A 117 18.27 4.95 -13.00
C LYS A 117 17.55 5.82 -14.02
N PHE A 118 17.09 6.98 -13.60
CA PHE A 118 16.32 7.90 -14.44
C PHE A 118 17.05 9.21 -14.75
N ALA A 119 18.37 9.19 -14.64
CA ALA A 119 19.20 10.39 -14.90
C ALA A 119 18.93 11.02 -16.27
N ASP A 120 18.80 10.19 -17.29
CA ASP A 120 18.53 10.64 -18.67
C ASP A 120 17.17 11.33 -18.79
N VAL A 121 16.14 10.77 -18.13
CA VAL A 121 14.81 11.34 -18.15
C VAL A 121 14.77 12.67 -17.38
N ILE A 122 15.47 12.72 -16.25
CA ILE A 122 15.57 13.94 -15.44
C ILE A 122 16.30 15.04 -16.21
N ALA A 123 17.32 14.67 -17.00
CA ALA A 123 18.07 15.62 -17.82
C ALA A 123 17.20 16.37 -18.83
N THR A 124 16.08 15.79 -19.24
CA THR A 124 15.13 16.45 -20.13
C THR A 124 14.40 17.61 -19.47
N LYS A 125 14.36 17.63 -18.15
CA LYS A 125 13.64 18.62 -17.33
C LYS A 125 12.15 18.73 -17.68
N ASN A 126 11.59 17.68 -18.29
CA ASN A 126 10.19 17.62 -18.60
C ASN A 126 9.46 16.90 -17.46
N LYS A 127 8.91 17.65 -16.52
CA LYS A 127 8.26 17.14 -15.33
C LYS A 127 7.15 16.14 -15.65
N GLY A 128 6.35 16.40 -16.66
CA GLY A 128 5.26 15.50 -17.07
C GLY A 128 5.77 14.14 -17.52
N GLN A 129 6.80 14.12 -18.34
CA GLN A 129 7.39 12.88 -18.84
C GLN A 129 8.14 12.13 -17.72
N ILE A 130 8.87 12.86 -16.88
CA ILE A 130 9.55 12.28 -15.71
C ILE A 130 8.54 11.60 -14.81
N MET A 131 7.48 12.29 -14.44
CA MET A 131 6.42 11.73 -13.59
C MET A 131 5.81 10.50 -14.20
N LYS A 132 5.50 10.52 -15.48
CA LYS A 132 4.90 9.39 -16.18
C LYS A 132 5.82 8.15 -16.12
N THR A 133 7.09 8.35 -16.42
CA THR A 133 8.09 7.27 -16.44
C THR A 133 8.33 6.72 -15.03
N VAL A 134 8.53 7.62 -14.06
CA VAL A 134 8.81 7.25 -12.67
C VAL A 134 7.61 6.56 -12.03
N MET A 135 6.41 7.08 -12.25
CA MET A 135 5.21 6.47 -11.70
C MET A 135 4.97 5.07 -12.25
N ALA A 136 5.31 4.82 -13.52
CA ALA A 136 5.19 3.49 -14.09
C ALA A 136 6.13 2.48 -13.41
N GLU A 137 7.33 2.92 -13.02
CA GLU A 137 8.33 2.07 -12.38
C GLU A 137 8.12 1.95 -10.86
N LEU A 138 7.77 3.04 -10.21
CA LEU A 138 7.69 3.11 -8.74
C LEU A 138 6.26 3.00 -8.20
N LYS A 139 5.29 2.75 -9.05
CA LYS A 139 3.90 2.57 -8.62
C LYS A 139 3.81 1.40 -7.63
N GLY A 140 3.28 1.68 -6.44
CA GLY A 140 3.20 0.68 -5.38
C GLY A 140 4.47 0.49 -4.58
N LYS A 141 5.61 1.07 -5.02
CA LYS A 141 6.89 0.97 -4.31
C LYS A 141 7.20 2.22 -3.49
N ALA A 142 6.63 3.35 -3.87
CA ALA A 142 6.80 4.61 -3.15
C ALA A 142 5.49 5.40 -3.14
N ASP A 143 5.35 6.29 -2.15
CA ASP A 143 4.19 7.17 -2.06
C ASP A 143 4.25 8.19 -3.20
N GLY A 144 3.11 8.40 -3.87
CA GLY A 144 3.00 9.38 -4.94
C GLY A 144 3.40 10.78 -4.55
N LYS A 145 3.13 11.18 -3.30
CA LYS A 145 3.54 12.49 -2.77
C LYS A 145 5.06 12.61 -2.69
N VAL A 146 5.73 11.56 -2.21
CA VAL A 146 7.19 11.53 -2.11
C VAL A 146 7.81 11.59 -3.50
N ILE A 147 7.29 10.82 -4.44
CA ILE A 147 7.76 10.82 -5.83
C ILE A 147 7.61 12.23 -6.43
N ASN A 148 6.46 12.83 -6.27
CA ASN A 148 6.18 14.17 -6.80
C ASN A 148 7.13 15.22 -6.21
N GLN A 149 7.35 15.16 -4.91
CA GLN A 149 8.25 16.08 -4.20
C GLN A 149 9.69 15.96 -4.69
N VAL A 150 10.19 14.74 -4.82
CA VAL A 150 11.55 14.48 -5.29
C VAL A 150 11.72 14.92 -6.75
N VAL A 151 10.75 14.60 -7.60
CA VAL A 151 10.77 15.01 -9.02
C VAL A 151 10.79 16.54 -9.12
N ALA A 152 9.96 17.23 -8.33
CA ALA A 152 9.95 18.69 -8.31
C ALA A 152 11.30 19.28 -7.89
N GLU A 153 11.96 18.67 -6.91
CA GLU A 153 13.29 19.11 -6.48
C GLU A 153 14.35 18.90 -7.58
N LEU A 154 14.31 17.77 -8.26
CA LEU A 154 15.29 17.43 -9.28
C LEU A 154 15.06 18.19 -10.60
N CYS A 155 13.87 18.72 -10.81
CA CYS A 155 13.53 19.51 -11.99
C CYS A 155 13.87 21.00 -11.86
N LYS A 156 14.26 21.44 -10.69
CA LYS A 156 14.62 22.86 -10.47
C LYS A 156 15.87 23.27 -11.22
#